data_660ee8d373d2f4cbb9774bb3b5a8030c
#
_entry.id   660ee8d373d2f4cbb9774bb3b5a8030c
#
_cell.length_a   1.000
_cell.length_b   1.000
_cell.length_c   1.000
_cell.angle_alpha   90.00
_cell.angle_beta   90.00
_cell.angle_gamma   90.00
#
_symmetry.space_group_name_H-M   'P 1'
#
loop_
_entity.id
_entity.type
_entity.pdbx_description
1 polymer ?
#
loop_
_entity_poly.entity_id
_entity_poly.type
_entity_poly.pdbx_seq_one_letter_code
_entity_poly.pdbx_strand_id
1 'polypeptide(L)'
;MKQKLHSFVWKCFVATLLILSGYLPSYSQYSESTSFFEAGITVGPSNFLGDLGGNYGKGTTFLKDNNIQMTKLMFGAYLSYHPSEWLGFRLAGNIGSIEGDDAIIKGKGGLEEARSRRNSNFKSKIQEVILVAEIYPSVFFEYEPGDTYHKIRPYGIIGVGGFHFNPQGTDPATGNLVNLKPLHTEGQGFSQYPDRKEYKLTQLNIPMGVGVKYFASETISLSLEVIHRKTFTDYIDDV
;
A
#
# COMPACT_ATOMS: atom_id res chain seq x y z
N MET A 1 22.46 17.60 -24.73
CA MET A 1 21.19 17.28 -25.42
C MET A 1 20.09 16.77 -24.48
N LYS A 2 20.37 15.90 -23.52
CA LYS A 2 19.37 15.34 -22.56
C LYS A 2 18.67 16.40 -21.68
N GLN A 3 19.38 17.42 -21.17
CA GLN A 3 18.75 18.46 -20.32
C GLN A 3 17.73 19.35 -21.07
N LYS A 4 17.93 19.63 -22.36
CA LYS A 4 16.96 20.40 -23.14
C LYS A 4 15.67 19.61 -23.41
N LEU A 5 15.78 18.29 -23.58
CA LEU A 5 14.64 17.40 -23.79
C LEU A 5 13.78 17.31 -22.50
N HIS A 6 14.39 17.19 -21.33
CA HIS A 6 13.69 17.18 -20.04
C HIS A 6 12.91 18.48 -19.80
N SER A 7 13.54 19.63 -20.06
CA SER A 7 12.90 20.93 -19.93
C SER A 7 11.73 21.12 -20.91
N PHE A 8 11.84 20.57 -22.12
CA PHE A 8 10.77 20.64 -23.11
C PHE A 8 9.56 19.76 -22.70
N VAL A 9 9.82 18.51 -22.29
CA VAL A 9 8.76 17.60 -21.84
C VAL A 9 8.03 18.17 -20.61
N TRP A 10 8.76 18.77 -19.66
CA TRP A 10 8.17 19.42 -18.49
C TRP A 10 7.28 20.60 -18.88
N LYS A 11 7.71 21.44 -19.81
CA LYS A 11 6.90 22.57 -20.31
C LYS A 11 5.64 22.10 -21.03
N CYS A 12 5.74 21.03 -21.84
CA CYS A 12 4.57 20.43 -22.49
C CYS A 12 3.60 19.85 -21.45
N PHE A 13 4.09 19.18 -20.41
CA PHE A 13 3.26 18.63 -19.34
C PHE A 13 2.52 19.73 -18.58
N VAL A 14 3.22 20.82 -18.20
CA VAL A 14 2.60 21.97 -17.52
C VAL A 14 1.60 22.69 -18.44
N ALA A 15 1.90 22.84 -19.74
CA ALA A 15 0.98 23.44 -20.70
C ALA A 15 -0.29 22.59 -20.87
N THR A 16 -0.14 21.25 -20.95
CA THR A 16 -1.28 20.33 -21.01
C THR A 16 -2.14 20.40 -19.76
N LEU A 17 -1.51 20.51 -18.59
CA LEU A 17 -2.22 20.67 -17.31
C LEU A 17 -3.02 21.98 -17.25
N LEU A 18 -2.44 23.09 -17.75
CA LEU A 18 -3.09 24.40 -17.84
C LEU A 18 -4.24 24.42 -18.85
N ILE A 19 -4.09 23.72 -19.97
CA ILE A 19 -5.17 23.58 -20.97
C ILE A 19 -6.33 22.74 -20.40
N LEU A 20 -6.03 21.62 -19.70
CA LEU A 20 -7.05 20.82 -19.02
C LEU A 20 -7.79 21.61 -17.92
N SER A 21 -7.10 22.48 -17.18
CA SER A 21 -7.73 23.32 -16.17
C SER A 21 -8.69 24.38 -16.74
N GLY A 22 -8.46 24.81 -17.98
CA GLY A 22 -9.34 25.75 -18.69
C GLY A 22 -10.63 25.12 -19.25
N TYR A 23 -10.69 23.79 -19.33
CA TYR A 23 -11.87 23.06 -19.79
C TYR A 23 -12.76 22.54 -18.67
N LEU A 24 -12.44 22.84 -17.40
CA LEU A 24 -13.37 22.50 -16.32
C LEU A 24 -14.58 23.44 -16.43
N PRO A 25 -15.76 22.94 -16.83
CA PRO A 25 -16.94 23.75 -16.81
C PRO A 25 -17.14 24.23 -15.36
N SER A 26 -17.24 25.55 -15.21
CA SER A 26 -17.56 26.15 -13.90
C SER A 26 -19.03 25.83 -13.58
N TYR A 27 -19.28 24.66 -13.04
CA TYR A 27 -20.56 24.32 -12.43
C TYR A 27 -20.64 25.00 -11.07
N SER A 28 -20.74 26.33 -11.09
CA SER A 28 -21.18 27.12 -9.98
C SER A 28 -22.72 27.09 -9.95
N GLN A 29 -23.30 25.96 -9.60
CA GLN A 29 -24.73 25.92 -9.29
C GLN A 29 -24.99 24.86 -8.23
N TYR A 30 -25.30 25.34 -7.02
CA TYR A 30 -26.07 24.66 -5.98
C TYR A 30 -25.68 23.19 -5.70
N SER A 31 -24.49 23.00 -5.17
CA SER A 31 -24.29 21.91 -4.25
C SER A 31 -24.52 22.51 -2.85
N GLU A 32 -25.62 22.23 -2.22
CA GLU A 32 -25.64 22.16 -0.77
C GLU A 32 -24.43 21.32 -0.44
N SER A 33 -23.46 21.88 0.28
CA SER A 33 -22.24 21.15 0.64
C SER A 33 -22.65 19.99 1.55
N THR A 34 -22.94 18.86 0.97
CA THR A 34 -23.28 17.63 1.68
C THR A 34 -21.98 17.06 2.27
N SER A 35 -21.41 17.82 3.21
CA SER A 35 -20.31 17.28 3.99
C SER A 35 -20.86 16.23 4.93
N PHE A 36 -20.19 15.07 4.98
CA PHE A 36 -20.58 13.98 5.86
C PHE A 36 -19.38 13.27 6.47
N PHE A 37 -19.65 12.57 7.56
CA PHE A 37 -18.69 11.68 8.19
C PHE A 37 -19.07 10.23 7.91
N GLU A 38 -18.08 9.40 7.74
CA GLU A 38 -18.21 7.96 7.58
C GLU A 38 -17.25 7.26 8.54
N ALA A 39 -17.73 6.23 9.22
CA ALA A 39 -16.90 5.36 10.05
C ALA A 39 -17.09 3.91 9.61
N GLY A 40 -16.03 3.14 9.60
CA GLY A 40 -16.13 1.76 9.15
C GLY A 40 -14.98 0.89 9.63
N ILE A 41 -15.11 -0.38 9.27
CA ILE A 41 -14.10 -1.40 9.49
C ILE A 41 -13.62 -1.96 8.17
N THR A 42 -12.38 -2.40 8.12
CA THR A 42 -11.78 -3.04 6.96
C THR A 42 -11.25 -4.41 7.31
N VAL A 43 -11.36 -5.33 6.39
CA VAL A 43 -10.72 -6.63 6.44
C VAL A 43 -10.26 -7.00 5.03
N GLY A 44 -9.03 -7.48 4.92
CA GLY A 44 -8.51 -7.85 3.61
C GLY A 44 -7.24 -8.67 3.67
N PRO A 45 -6.87 -9.28 2.55
CA PRO A 45 -5.60 -9.96 2.40
C PRO A 45 -4.44 -8.96 2.42
N SER A 46 -3.36 -9.33 3.10
CA SER A 46 -2.10 -8.61 3.13
C SER A 46 -0.98 -9.50 2.65
N ASN A 47 -0.18 -8.99 1.72
CA ASN A 47 0.96 -9.69 1.15
C ASN A 47 2.21 -8.82 1.19
N PHE A 48 3.36 -9.47 1.35
CA PHE A 48 4.66 -8.85 1.24
C PHE A 48 5.19 -9.05 -0.19
N LEU A 49 5.68 -7.96 -0.79
CA LEU A 49 6.30 -7.94 -2.11
C LEU A 49 7.77 -7.57 -1.93
N GLY A 50 8.57 -8.49 -1.43
CA GLY A 50 10.00 -8.33 -1.17
C GLY A 50 10.81 -9.50 -1.71
N ASP A 51 12.03 -9.65 -1.22
CA ASP A 51 12.99 -10.63 -1.72
C ASP A 51 12.74 -12.06 -1.24
N LEU A 52 11.92 -12.24 -0.19
CA LEU A 52 11.56 -13.53 0.38
C LEU A 52 10.22 -14.06 -0.15
N GLY A 53 10.20 -15.35 -0.45
CA GLY A 53 8.95 -16.06 -0.71
C GLY A 53 8.19 -15.67 -1.97
N GLY A 54 8.83 -15.03 -2.95
CA GLY A 54 8.22 -14.64 -4.23
C GLY A 54 7.66 -15.84 -5.03
N ASN A 55 6.99 -15.55 -6.15
CA ASN A 55 6.40 -16.56 -7.03
C ASN A 55 7.46 -17.43 -7.69
N TYR A 56 7.03 -18.59 -8.24
CA TYR A 56 7.88 -19.54 -8.96
C TYR A 56 8.68 -18.84 -10.07
N GLY A 57 10.01 -18.83 -9.95
CA GLY A 57 10.93 -18.34 -10.95
C GLY A 57 11.67 -17.03 -10.57
N LYS A 58 12.29 -16.41 -11.57
CA LYS A 58 13.02 -15.17 -11.43
C LYS A 58 12.09 -14.10 -10.87
N GLY A 59 12.49 -13.45 -9.78
CA GLY A 59 11.72 -12.38 -9.16
C GLY A 59 11.14 -11.44 -10.20
N THR A 60 9.82 -11.35 -10.22
CA THR A 60 9.07 -10.48 -11.13
C THR A 60 8.56 -9.29 -10.33
N THR A 61 8.35 -8.19 -11.00
CA THR A 61 7.86 -6.98 -10.35
C THR A 61 6.35 -6.99 -10.16
N PHE A 62 5.88 -6.43 -9.05
CA PHE A 62 4.48 -6.17 -8.75
C PHE A 62 3.62 -7.43 -8.54
N LEU A 63 2.36 -7.44 -8.96
CA LEU A 63 1.38 -8.50 -8.68
C LEU A 63 1.80 -9.93 -9.10
N LYS A 64 2.76 -10.06 -10.01
CA LYS A 64 3.25 -11.38 -10.47
C LYS A 64 4.12 -12.10 -9.44
N ASP A 65 4.69 -11.37 -8.49
CA ASP A 65 5.52 -11.94 -7.42
C ASP A 65 4.70 -12.25 -6.16
N ASN A 66 3.39 -12.12 -6.23
CA ASN A 66 2.51 -12.36 -5.11
C ASN A 66 2.36 -13.86 -4.83
N ASN A 67 2.66 -14.26 -3.59
CA ASN A 67 2.46 -15.62 -3.13
C ASN A 67 1.18 -15.72 -2.30
N ILE A 68 0.15 -16.33 -2.89
CA ILE A 68 -1.16 -16.50 -2.25
C ILE A 68 -1.07 -17.34 -0.97
N GLN A 69 -0.11 -18.29 -0.90
CA GLN A 69 0.06 -19.14 0.29
C GLN A 69 0.57 -18.38 1.51
N MET A 70 1.27 -17.24 1.29
CA MET A 70 1.78 -16.35 2.33
C MET A 70 0.83 -15.21 2.67
N THR A 71 -0.36 -15.21 2.08
CA THR A 71 -1.37 -14.19 2.34
C THR A 71 -1.85 -14.28 3.79
N LYS A 72 -1.76 -13.16 4.50
CA LYS A 72 -2.30 -13.01 5.86
C LYS A 72 -3.46 -12.04 5.85
N LEU A 73 -4.25 -12.04 6.91
CA LEU A 73 -5.34 -11.09 7.07
C LEU A 73 -4.85 -9.83 7.79
N MET A 74 -5.33 -8.70 7.33
CA MET A 74 -5.20 -7.39 7.96
C MET A 74 -6.59 -6.88 8.28
N PHE A 75 -6.73 -6.30 9.47
CA PHE A 75 -7.95 -5.71 9.98
C PHE A 75 -7.71 -4.23 10.25
N GLY A 76 -8.72 -3.43 10.08
CA GLY A 76 -8.63 -2.01 10.35
C GLY A 76 -9.96 -1.39 10.73
N ALA A 77 -9.86 -0.17 11.24
CA ALA A 77 -10.99 0.71 11.44
C ALA A 77 -10.62 2.11 10.93
N TYR A 78 -11.61 2.84 10.45
CA TYR A 78 -11.39 4.17 9.90
C TYR A 78 -12.49 5.15 10.24
N LEU A 79 -12.11 6.42 10.17
CA LEU A 79 -13.01 7.56 10.17
C LEU A 79 -12.68 8.43 8.96
N SER A 80 -13.69 8.75 8.16
CA SER A 80 -13.55 9.62 6.99
C SER A 80 -14.41 10.87 7.16
N TYR A 81 -13.89 11.98 6.66
CA TYR A 81 -14.62 13.23 6.48
C TYR A 81 -14.66 13.58 4.99
N HIS A 82 -15.83 13.75 4.46
CA HIS A 82 -16.08 14.14 3.07
C HIS A 82 -16.55 15.61 3.05
N PRO A 83 -15.65 16.58 2.76
CA PRO A 83 -16.05 17.97 2.59
C PRO A 83 -16.88 18.20 1.33
N SER A 84 -16.80 17.28 0.39
CA SER A 84 -17.59 17.27 -0.85
C SER A 84 -17.74 15.83 -1.34
N GLU A 85 -18.64 15.60 -2.27
CA GLU A 85 -18.87 14.25 -2.79
C GLU A 85 -17.72 13.65 -3.60
N TRP A 86 -16.88 14.51 -4.21
CA TRP A 86 -15.75 14.08 -5.01
C TRP A 86 -14.45 13.92 -4.20
N LEU A 87 -14.41 14.40 -2.95
CA LEU A 87 -13.20 14.40 -2.10
C LEU A 87 -13.54 13.94 -0.68
N GLY A 88 -12.76 13.00 -0.17
CA GLY A 88 -12.78 12.55 1.21
C GLY A 88 -11.38 12.51 1.81
N PHE A 89 -11.31 12.60 3.13
CA PHE A 89 -10.09 12.38 3.92
C PHE A 89 -10.36 11.28 4.93
N ARG A 90 -9.56 10.21 4.87
CA ARG A 90 -9.70 9.05 5.76
C ARG A 90 -8.51 8.92 6.68
N LEU A 91 -8.75 8.84 7.98
CA LEU A 91 -7.81 8.39 8.99
C LEU A 91 -8.12 6.93 9.30
N ALA A 92 -7.16 6.03 9.14
CA ALA A 92 -7.34 4.62 9.40
C ALA A 92 -6.22 4.04 10.26
N GLY A 93 -6.58 3.12 11.16
CA GLY A 93 -5.65 2.27 11.89
C GLY A 93 -5.79 0.83 11.42
N ASN A 94 -4.68 0.18 11.12
CA ASN A 94 -4.64 -1.18 10.61
C ASN A 94 -3.71 -2.05 11.45
N ILE A 95 -4.11 -3.32 11.66
CA ILE A 95 -3.30 -4.34 12.33
C ILE A 95 -3.34 -5.64 11.53
N GLY A 96 -2.20 -6.30 11.44
CA GLY A 96 -2.10 -7.56 10.70
C GLY A 96 -0.72 -8.17 10.81
N SER A 97 -0.41 -9.08 9.91
CA SER A 97 0.92 -9.65 9.77
C SER A 97 1.25 -9.87 8.31
N ILE A 98 2.54 -9.95 8.03
CA ILE A 98 3.11 -10.36 6.76
C ILE A 98 4.09 -11.48 7.01
N GLU A 99 4.24 -12.36 6.04
CA GLU A 99 5.18 -13.49 6.10
C GLU A 99 5.82 -13.70 4.74
N GLY A 100 7.05 -14.22 4.75
CA GLY A 100 7.75 -14.74 3.59
C GLY A 100 8.50 -16.00 3.99
N ASP A 101 8.54 -17.00 3.09
CA ASP A 101 9.22 -18.27 3.31
C ASP A 101 9.78 -18.80 2.00
N ASP A 102 11.10 -19.00 1.94
CA ASP A 102 11.78 -19.55 0.79
C ASP A 102 11.54 -21.06 0.61
N ALA A 103 11.13 -21.78 1.67
CA ALA A 103 10.85 -23.21 1.61
C ALA A 103 9.70 -23.57 0.66
N ILE A 104 8.83 -22.60 0.34
CA ILE A 104 7.73 -22.78 -0.61
C ILE A 104 8.23 -22.84 -2.04
N ILE A 105 9.39 -22.27 -2.31
CA ILE A 105 10.00 -22.26 -3.64
C ILE A 105 10.60 -23.62 -3.90
N LYS A 106 9.86 -24.47 -4.61
CA LYS A 106 10.39 -25.74 -5.12
C LYS A 106 11.25 -25.44 -6.33
N GLY A 107 12.56 -25.59 -6.18
CA GLY A 107 13.53 -25.41 -7.26
C GLY A 107 13.12 -26.18 -8.52
N LYS A 108 13.06 -25.48 -9.65
CA LYS A 108 12.78 -26.05 -10.98
C LYS A 108 13.96 -25.89 -11.93
N GLY A 109 15.16 -25.63 -11.38
CA GLY A 109 16.39 -25.46 -12.16
C GLY A 109 16.65 -24.02 -12.64
N GLY A 110 16.01 -23.01 -12.05
CA GLY A 110 16.17 -21.59 -12.37
C GLY A 110 16.90 -20.79 -11.29
N LEU A 111 16.77 -19.47 -11.35
CA LEU A 111 17.36 -18.55 -10.35
C LEU A 111 16.68 -18.67 -8.98
N GLU A 112 15.48 -19.24 -8.91
CA GLU A 112 14.76 -19.57 -7.70
C GLU A 112 15.48 -20.59 -6.81
N GLU A 113 16.41 -21.41 -7.37
CA GLU A 113 17.20 -22.35 -6.57
C GLU A 113 18.08 -21.65 -5.53
N ALA A 114 18.55 -20.45 -5.82
CA ALA A 114 19.34 -19.66 -4.87
C ALA A 114 18.51 -19.31 -3.63
N ARG A 115 17.23 -18.96 -3.81
CA ARG A 115 16.27 -18.69 -2.71
C ARG A 115 15.95 -19.96 -1.94
N SER A 116 15.67 -21.05 -2.64
CA SER A 116 15.40 -22.36 -2.01
C SER A 116 16.59 -22.87 -1.18
N ARG A 117 17.84 -22.57 -1.60
CA ARG A 117 19.05 -22.92 -0.84
C ARG A 117 19.25 -22.02 0.37
N ARG A 118 18.88 -20.74 0.29
CA ARG A 118 18.91 -19.80 1.42
C ARG A 118 17.97 -20.27 2.54
N ASN A 119 16.80 -20.78 2.18
CA ASN A 119 15.80 -21.36 3.07
C ASN A 119 15.47 -20.45 4.27
N SER A 120 15.39 -19.15 3.99
CA SER A 120 15.07 -18.14 5.01
C SER A 120 13.56 -17.97 5.13
N ASN A 121 13.11 -17.64 6.33
CA ASN A 121 11.72 -17.29 6.58
C ASN A 121 11.63 -16.09 7.51
N PHE A 122 10.59 -15.30 7.35
CA PHE A 122 10.27 -14.25 8.30
C PHE A 122 8.77 -14.13 8.52
N LYS A 123 8.45 -13.58 9.66
CA LYS A 123 7.10 -13.15 10.05
C LYS A 123 7.19 -11.81 10.75
N SER A 124 6.37 -10.86 10.35
CA SER A 124 6.32 -9.55 11.00
C SER A 124 4.88 -9.14 11.30
N LYS A 125 4.62 -8.71 12.53
CA LYS A 125 3.38 -8.04 12.90
C LYS A 125 3.45 -6.60 12.44
N ILE A 126 2.39 -6.13 11.81
CA ILE A 126 2.26 -4.76 11.31
C ILE A 126 1.17 -4.03 12.09
N GLN A 127 1.50 -2.84 12.56
CA GLN A 127 0.56 -1.86 13.11
C GLN A 127 0.76 -0.58 12.31
N GLU A 128 -0.30 -0.06 11.72
CA GLU A 128 -0.22 1.06 10.79
C GLU A 128 -1.26 2.10 11.12
N VAL A 129 -0.91 3.38 10.98
CA VAL A 129 -1.84 4.50 10.94
C VAL A 129 -1.61 5.26 9.64
N ILE A 130 -2.67 5.50 8.88
CA ILE A 130 -2.62 6.21 7.60
C ILE A 130 -3.61 7.37 7.57
N LEU A 131 -3.22 8.43 6.90
CA LEU A 131 -4.10 9.52 6.49
C LEU A 131 -4.08 9.59 4.96
N VAL A 132 -5.22 9.38 4.35
CA VAL A 132 -5.35 9.33 2.88
C VAL A 132 -6.42 10.27 2.39
N ALA A 133 -6.24 10.78 1.17
CA ALA A 133 -7.28 11.42 0.39
C ALA A 133 -7.94 10.37 -0.51
N GLU A 134 -9.26 10.43 -0.59
CA GLU A 134 -10.11 9.67 -1.50
C GLU A 134 -10.66 10.61 -2.56
N ILE A 135 -10.49 10.27 -3.82
CA ILE A 135 -10.90 11.10 -4.94
C ILE A 135 -11.90 10.30 -5.79
N TYR A 136 -13.09 10.82 -5.94
CA TYR A 136 -14.23 10.19 -6.65
C TYR A 136 -14.49 10.90 -7.98
N PRO A 137 -13.77 10.58 -9.06
CA PRO A 137 -13.88 11.29 -10.33
C PRO A 137 -15.24 11.08 -11.03
N SER A 138 -15.96 9.99 -10.71
CA SER A 138 -17.28 9.72 -11.30
C SER A 138 -18.32 10.78 -10.97
N VAL A 139 -18.20 11.45 -9.81
CA VAL A 139 -19.11 12.50 -9.36
C VAL A 139 -19.27 13.63 -10.40
N PHE A 140 -18.21 13.95 -11.12
CA PHE A 140 -18.23 14.99 -12.16
C PHE A 140 -19.07 14.64 -13.40
N PHE A 141 -19.44 13.36 -13.55
CA PHE A 141 -20.23 12.85 -14.67
C PHE A 141 -21.61 12.37 -14.24
N GLU A 142 -21.94 12.46 -12.94
CA GLU A 142 -23.25 12.09 -12.41
C GLU A 142 -24.27 13.19 -12.66
N TYR A 143 -25.49 12.79 -13.07
CA TYR A 143 -26.58 13.75 -13.34
C TYR A 143 -27.13 14.36 -12.04
N GLU A 144 -27.22 13.55 -10.98
CA GLU A 144 -27.67 13.94 -9.63
C GLU A 144 -26.63 13.43 -8.61
N PRO A 145 -25.55 14.17 -8.37
CA PRO A 145 -24.48 13.71 -7.47
C PRO A 145 -24.99 13.46 -6.03
N GLY A 146 -25.88 14.29 -5.52
CA GLY A 146 -26.42 14.22 -4.15
C GLY A 146 -27.19 12.93 -3.84
N ASP A 147 -27.80 12.31 -4.84
CA ASP A 147 -28.44 11.00 -4.68
C ASP A 147 -27.40 9.88 -4.82
N THR A 148 -26.98 9.31 -3.71
CA THR A 148 -26.00 8.22 -3.67
C THR A 148 -26.63 6.82 -3.64
N TYR A 149 -27.95 6.72 -3.49
CA TYR A 149 -28.62 5.45 -3.34
C TYR A 149 -28.38 4.51 -4.53
N HIS A 150 -27.92 3.28 -4.25
CA HIS A 150 -27.54 2.27 -5.25
C HIS A 150 -26.45 2.70 -6.26
N LYS A 151 -25.75 3.81 -6.04
CA LYS A 151 -24.64 4.19 -6.91
C LYS A 151 -23.38 3.41 -6.61
N ILE A 152 -22.61 3.20 -7.67
CA ILE A 152 -21.28 2.63 -7.62
C ILE A 152 -20.29 3.74 -7.99
N ARG A 153 -19.40 4.10 -7.07
CA ARG A 153 -18.39 5.13 -7.29
C ARG A 153 -16.98 4.55 -7.25
N PRO A 154 -16.28 4.49 -8.37
CA PRO A 154 -14.83 4.24 -8.36
C PRO A 154 -14.08 5.43 -7.76
N TYR A 155 -13.00 5.17 -7.04
CA TYR A 155 -12.18 6.20 -6.44
C TYR A 155 -10.70 5.84 -6.40
N GLY A 156 -9.88 6.88 -6.35
CA GLY A 156 -8.45 6.78 -6.13
C GLY A 156 -8.11 7.12 -4.67
N ILE A 157 -7.04 6.51 -4.17
CA ILE A 157 -6.52 6.69 -2.82
C ILE A 157 -5.06 7.09 -2.90
N ILE A 158 -4.68 8.13 -2.16
CA ILE A 158 -3.28 8.51 -1.97
C ILE A 158 -3.11 9.18 -0.61
N GLY A 159 -1.99 8.92 0.08
CA GLY A 159 -1.77 9.51 1.38
C GLY A 159 -0.40 9.27 1.95
N VAL A 160 -0.31 9.44 3.27
CA VAL A 160 0.89 9.21 4.07
C VAL A 160 0.53 8.34 5.26
N GLY A 161 1.48 7.54 5.71
CA GLY A 161 1.28 6.70 6.88
C GLY A 161 2.57 6.44 7.64
N GLY A 162 2.38 5.95 8.85
CA GLY A 162 3.44 5.40 9.65
C GLY A 162 3.08 3.97 10.05
N PHE A 163 4.05 3.08 10.02
CA PHE A 163 3.85 1.69 10.42
C PHE A 163 4.97 1.21 11.33
N HIS A 164 4.61 0.35 12.25
CA HIS A 164 5.51 -0.38 13.12
C HIS A 164 5.55 -1.83 12.68
N PHE A 165 6.76 -2.40 12.60
CA PHE A 165 7.00 -3.78 12.22
C PHE A 165 8.09 -4.37 13.13
N ASN A 166 8.11 -5.69 13.27
CA ASN A 166 9.15 -6.39 14.02
C ASN A 166 9.40 -7.74 13.36
N PRO A 167 10.41 -7.84 12.49
CA PRO A 167 10.71 -9.09 11.79
C PRO A 167 11.23 -10.16 12.77
N GLN A 168 10.67 -11.33 12.65
CA GLN A 168 11.02 -12.52 13.41
C GLN A 168 11.31 -13.66 12.43
N GLY A 169 12.38 -14.40 12.65
CA GLY A 169 12.71 -15.60 11.92
C GLY A 169 12.60 -16.84 12.81
N THR A 170 12.52 -18.01 12.20
CA THR A 170 12.56 -19.27 12.93
C THR A 170 14.02 -19.69 13.15
N ASP A 171 14.43 -19.83 14.40
CA ASP A 171 15.74 -20.39 14.75
C ASP A 171 15.80 -21.88 14.34
N PRO A 172 16.71 -22.28 13.44
CA PRO A 172 16.79 -23.67 12.98
C PRO A 172 17.13 -24.66 14.08
N ALA A 173 17.82 -24.23 15.14
CA ALA A 173 18.26 -25.10 16.22
C ALA A 173 17.14 -25.41 17.22
N THR A 174 16.28 -24.44 17.49
CA THR A 174 15.24 -24.54 18.53
C THR A 174 13.82 -24.57 17.99
N GLY A 175 13.60 -24.18 16.73
CA GLY A 175 12.29 -24.03 16.12
C GLY A 175 11.48 -22.81 16.64
N ASN A 176 12.08 -21.98 17.49
CA ASN A 176 11.40 -20.83 18.08
C ASN A 176 11.52 -19.60 17.19
N LEU A 177 10.50 -18.72 17.26
CA LEU A 177 10.58 -17.39 16.63
C LEU A 177 11.49 -16.48 17.45
N VAL A 178 12.48 -15.88 16.78
CA VAL A 178 13.42 -14.93 17.34
C VAL A 178 13.33 -13.61 16.59
N ASN A 179 13.49 -12.49 17.31
CA ASN A 179 13.55 -11.17 16.67
C ASN A 179 14.84 -11.04 15.86
N LEU A 180 14.75 -10.65 14.59
CA LEU A 180 15.92 -10.58 13.70
C LEU A 180 16.74 -9.32 13.94
N LYS A 181 16.13 -8.18 14.22
CA LYS A 181 16.83 -6.92 14.42
C LYS A 181 18.03 -6.98 15.38
N PRO A 182 17.94 -7.62 16.59
CA PRO A 182 19.10 -7.75 17.49
C PRO A 182 20.20 -8.66 16.97
N LEU A 183 19.93 -9.47 15.97
CA LEU A 183 20.90 -10.41 15.38
C LEU A 183 21.76 -9.77 14.29
N HIS A 184 21.37 -8.57 13.80
CA HIS A 184 22.07 -7.85 12.73
C HIS A 184 22.30 -8.75 11.50
N THR A 185 21.27 -9.47 11.08
CA THR A 185 21.34 -10.52 10.06
C THR A 185 21.90 -10.06 8.73
N GLU A 186 21.69 -8.79 8.39
CA GLU A 186 22.29 -8.16 7.22
C GLU A 186 23.59 -7.40 7.50
N GLY A 187 24.14 -7.50 8.71
CA GLY A 187 25.38 -6.83 9.12
C GLY A 187 25.22 -5.34 9.40
N GLN A 188 24.00 -4.88 9.64
CA GLN A 188 23.71 -3.50 9.99
C GLN A 188 24.38 -3.13 11.33
N GLY A 189 25.04 -1.96 11.36
CA GLY A 189 25.79 -1.48 12.52
C GLY A 189 27.18 -2.08 12.69
N PHE A 190 27.63 -3.01 11.84
CA PHE A 190 28.99 -3.54 11.88
C PHE A 190 29.98 -2.63 11.16
N SER A 191 31.18 -2.48 11.70
CA SER A 191 32.24 -1.67 11.11
C SER A 191 32.72 -2.17 9.74
N GLN A 192 32.52 -3.46 9.46
CA GLN A 192 32.83 -4.07 8.15
C GLN A 192 31.84 -3.63 7.05
N TYR A 193 30.68 -3.15 7.44
CA TYR A 193 29.60 -2.73 6.51
C TYR A 193 29.13 -1.30 6.84
N PRO A 194 29.97 -0.27 6.63
CA PRO A 194 29.70 1.10 7.08
C PRO A 194 28.46 1.73 6.39
N ASP A 195 28.06 1.21 5.23
CA ASP A 195 26.87 1.65 4.49
C ASP A 195 25.57 1.06 5.04
N ARG A 196 25.63 -0.02 5.82
CA ARG A 196 24.47 -0.69 6.43
C ARG A 196 24.21 -0.11 7.81
N LYS A 197 23.30 0.88 7.85
CA LYS A 197 22.92 1.54 9.10
C LYS A 197 21.83 0.75 9.83
N GLU A 198 21.83 0.86 11.16
CA GLU A 198 20.70 0.35 11.94
C GLU A 198 19.39 1.00 11.52
N TYR A 199 18.35 0.18 11.38
CA TYR A 199 17.02 0.65 11.01
C TYR A 199 16.13 0.82 12.25
N LYS A 200 15.09 1.65 12.10
CA LYS A 200 14.06 1.82 13.12
C LYS A 200 12.88 0.91 12.77
N LEU A 201 12.28 0.29 13.80
CA LEU A 201 11.09 -0.54 13.64
C LEU A 201 9.83 0.26 13.29
N THR A 202 9.87 1.57 13.39
CA THR A 202 8.79 2.46 12.96
C THR A 202 9.26 3.26 11.76
N GLN A 203 8.54 3.16 10.66
CA GLN A 203 8.88 3.74 9.37
C GLN A 203 7.66 4.45 8.76
N LEU A 204 7.92 5.29 7.78
CA LEU A 204 6.89 5.93 6.97
C LEU A 204 6.55 5.10 5.74
N ASN A 205 5.33 5.25 5.26
CA ASN A 205 4.89 4.71 3.97
C ASN A 205 4.02 5.71 3.21
N ILE A 206 3.87 5.46 1.92
CA ILE A 206 2.92 6.15 1.05
C ILE A 206 1.90 5.12 0.57
N PRO A 207 0.71 5.06 1.20
CA PRO A 207 -0.40 4.27 0.68
C PRO A 207 -0.95 4.92 -0.59
N MET A 208 -1.13 4.12 -1.62
CA MET A 208 -1.76 4.52 -2.88
C MET A 208 -2.59 3.36 -3.44
N GLY A 209 -3.72 3.66 -4.04
CA GLY A 209 -4.58 2.59 -4.52
C GLY A 209 -5.81 3.06 -5.26
N VAL A 210 -6.64 2.10 -5.54
CA VAL A 210 -7.94 2.31 -6.16
C VAL A 210 -9.00 1.48 -5.44
N GLY A 211 -10.22 1.96 -5.46
CA GLY A 211 -11.34 1.27 -4.88
C GLY A 211 -12.64 1.52 -5.64
N VAL A 212 -13.63 0.75 -5.28
CA VAL A 212 -15.00 0.94 -5.71
C VAL A 212 -15.89 0.92 -4.48
N LYS A 213 -16.71 1.94 -4.31
CA LYS A 213 -17.69 2.07 -3.21
C LYS A 213 -19.09 1.90 -3.75
N TYR A 214 -19.85 1.03 -3.14
CA TYR A 214 -21.28 0.82 -3.40
C TYR A 214 -22.09 1.33 -2.22
N PHE A 215 -23.00 2.24 -2.47
CA PHE A 215 -23.92 2.78 -1.48
C PHE A 215 -25.17 1.90 -1.41
N ALA A 216 -25.18 0.97 -0.44
CA ALA A 216 -26.28 0.03 -0.26
C ALA A 216 -27.53 0.69 0.35
N SER A 217 -27.35 1.77 1.11
CA SER A 217 -28.39 2.64 1.63
C SER A 217 -27.82 4.05 1.86
N GLU A 218 -28.62 4.97 2.31
CA GLU A 218 -28.17 6.32 2.70
C GLU A 218 -27.13 6.32 3.84
N THR A 219 -27.09 5.24 4.64
CA THR A 219 -26.23 5.13 5.81
C THR A 219 -25.21 4.00 5.73
N ILE A 220 -25.30 3.11 4.74
CA ILE A 220 -24.44 1.93 4.63
C ILE A 220 -23.77 1.92 3.27
N SER A 221 -22.44 1.88 3.29
CA SER A 221 -21.61 1.69 2.10
C SER A 221 -20.76 0.42 2.22
N LEU A 222 -20.46 -0.19 1.08
CA LEU A 222 -19.54 -1.32 0.94
C LEU A 222 -18.44 -0.91 -0.02
N SER A 223 -17.19 -1.18 0.34
CA SER A 223 -16.04 -0.83 -0.49
C SER A 223 -15.17 -2.03 -0.76
N LEU A 224 -14.65 -2.11 -1.97
CA LEU A 224 -13.57 -3.02 -2.34
C LEU A 224 -12.37 -2.19 -2.77
N GLU A 225 -11.20 -2.44 -2.16
CA GLU A 225 -9.99 -1.63 -2.35
C GLU A 225 -8.76 -2.50 -2.64
N VAL A 226 -7.87 -1.96 -3.46
CA VAL A 226 -6.51 -2.47 -3.63
C VAL A 226 -5.55 -1.35 -3.30
N ILE A 227 -4.80 -1.50 -2.20
CA ILE A 227 -3.88 -0.48 -1.69
C ILE A 227 -2.46 -1.03 -1.72
N HIS A 228 -1.60 -0.36 -2.47
CA HIS A 228 -0.15 -0.56 -2.43
C HIS A 228 0.47 0.41 -1.42
N ARG A 229 1.37 -0.09 -0.58
CA ARG A 229 2.11 0.70 0.41
C ARG A 229 3.57 0.79 0.00
N LYS A 230 3.96 1.94 -0.55
CA LYS A 230 5.37 2.18 -0.83
C LYS A 230 6.09 2.49 0.48
N THR A 231 7.01 1.64 0.85
CA THR A 231 7.89 1.79 2.02
C THR A 231 9.25 2.37 1.60
N PHE A 232 10.00 2.89 2.56
CA PHE A 232 11.33 3.48 2.36
C PHE A 232 12.41 2.72 3.13
N THR A 233 12.14 1.48 3.49
CA THR A 233 13.06 0.57 4.15
C THR A 233 13.06 -0.76 3.43
N ASP A 234 14.24 -1.37 3.35
CA ASP A 234 14.45 -2.70 2.81
C ASP A 234 14.47 -3.78 3.92
N TYR A 235 14.46 -3.34 5.18
CA TYR A 235 14.60 -4.20 6.35
C TYR A 235 13.27 -4.74 6.90
N ILE A 236 12.22 -4.82 6.10
CA ILE A 236 10.92 -5.33 6.58
C ILE A 236 11.00 -6.83 6.86
N ASP A 237 11.79 -7.54 6.11
CA ASP A 237 12.08 -8.97 6.25
C ASP A 237 13.38 -9.24 7.04
N ASP A 238 14.35 -8.32 7.01
CA ASP A 238 15.66 -8.38 7.72
C ASP A 238 16.38 -9.73 7.52
N VAL A 239 16.51 -10.18 6.23
CA VAL A 239 17.07 -11.48 5.84
C VAL A 239 18.04 -11.37 4.68
#